data_35363702131e403fab417d7a10004f08
#
_entry.id   35363702131e403fab417d7a10004f08
#
_cell.length_a   1.000
_cell.length_b   1.000
_cell.length_c   1.000
_cell.angle_alpha   90.00
_cell.angle_beta   90.00
_cell.angle_gamma   90.00
#
_symmetry.space_group_name_H-M   'P 1'
#
loop_
_entity.id
_entity.type
_entity.pdbx_description
1 polymer ?
#
loop_
_entity_poly.entity_id
_entity_poly.type
_entity_poly.pdbx_seq_one_letter_code
_entity_poly.pdbx_strand_id
1 'polypeptide(L)'
;MQTLRQDAQAIIDKALADALPDSAVRRALEQFQKPEGRLVLIAAGKAAWQMAKAAYDVLGAAITGGAVITKYDHVKGPIGALELFEAGHPVPDENSYRATSRALELVSGLSERDAVLFLLSGGGSALFESPLVPAEEMADVTKQLLACGADIVEMNTLRKRLSAVKGGRFAERCLPAKVFSIVLSDILGDPLDMIASGPAYPDSSTCAQALEVVRKYGLRLSDRALELLAQETPKTLTNVETHITGSVRQLCASAEQTARALGYTPVILTASLRCTARDAGSFLASIAQYHQDSKTSLAYIAGGETIVHLTGHGLGGRNQEIALSAAQEIAGLRDTAVFSFGSDGTDGPTDAAGGYCDGDTCAALAAKGISIPDVLQDNDAYHALQACGGLILTGPTGTNVNDLSVLLIRR
;
A
#
# COMPACT_ATOMS: atom_id res chain seq x y z
N MET A 1 36.02 2.69 4.61
CA MET A 1 34.81 3.34 5.14
C MET A 1 33.68 3.14 4.15
N GLN A 2 32.52 2.76 4.61
CA GLN A 2 31.31 2.65 3.77
C GLN A 2 30.88 4.05 3.34
N THR A 3 30.44 4.24 2.10
CA THR A 3 30.01 5.56 1.59
C THR A 3 28.58 5.85 1.96
N LEU A 4 28.15 7.12 1.96
CA LEU A 4 26.73 7.49 2.14
C LEU A 4 25.79 6.77 1.17
N ARG A 5 26.24 6.59 -0.08
CA ARG A 5 25.48 5.86 -1.10
C ARG A 5 25.30 4.39 -0.72
N GLN A 6 26.32 3.76 -0.13
CA GLN A 6 26.21 2.38 0.35
C GLN A 6 25.29 2.26 1.55
N ASP A 7 25.28 3.26 2.46
CA ASP A 7 24.32 3.29 3.57
C ASP A 7 22.90 3.47 3.07
N ALA A 8 22.68 4.37 2.13
CA ALA A 8 21.38 4.55 1.48
C ALA A 8 20.89 3.24 0.83
N GLN A 9 21.77 2.56 0.08
CA GLN A 9 21.44 1.29 -0.56
C GLN A 9 21.08 0.22 0.47
N ALA A 10 21.84 0.10 1.56
CA ALA A 10 21.54 -0.86 2.62
C ALA A 10 20.16 -0.61 3.28
N ILE A 11 19.80 0.67 3.48
CA ILE A 11 18.47 1.05 4.01
C ILE A 11 17.38 0.70 2.99
N ILE A 12 17.56 1.01 1.71
CA ILE A 12 16.62 0.68 0.64
C ILE A 12 16.39 -0.82 0.56
N ASP A 13 17.45 -1.61 0.43
CA ASP A 13 17.39 -3.06 0.27
C ASP A 13 16.67 -3.73 1.44
N LYS A 14 17.01 -3.32 2.67
CA LYS A 14 16.40 -3.91 3.87
C LYS A 14 14.94 -3.49 4.02
N ALA A 15 14.62 -2.22 3.78
CA ALA A 15 13.25 -1.72 3.84
C ALA A 15 12.34 -2.43 2.83
N LEU A 16 12.81 -2.61 1.59
CA LEU A 16 12.08 -3.36 0.56
C LEU A 16 11.93 -4.85 0.92
N ALA A 17 12.99 -5.51 1.39
CA ALA A 17 12.94 -6.92 1.78
C ALA A 17 11.94 -7.18 2.91
N ASP A 18 11.86 -6.27 3.88
CA ASP A 18 10.91 -6.37 5.00
C ASP A 18 9.46 -6.02 4.61
N ALA A 19 9.30 -5.23 3.55
CA ALA A 19 7.99 -4.86 3.01
C ALA A 19 7.42 -5.90 2.04
N LEU A 20 8.20 -6.92 1.65
CA LEU A 20 7.70 -7.99 0.78
C LEU A 20 6.54 -8.74 1.43
N PRO A 21 5.53 -9.14 0.63
CA PRO A 21 4.37 -9.91 1.12
C PRO A 21 4.76 -11.15 1.91
N ASP A 22 5.80 -11.86 1.49
CA ASP A 22 6.29 -13.08 2.13
C ASP A 22 6.80 -12.81 3.54
N SER A 23 7.66 -11.81 3.69
CA SER A 23 8.23 -11.40 4.98
C SER A 23 7.13 -10.90 5.93
N ALA A 24 6.17 -10.16 5.41
CA ALA A 24 5.03 -9.65 6.14
C ALA A 24 4.15 -10.77 6.69
N VAL A 25 3.79 -11.75 5.85
CA VAL A 25 2.98 -12.91 6.27
C VAL A 25 3.71 -13.76 7.30
N ARG A 26 5.00 -14.07 7.10
CA ARG A 26 5.79 -14.88 8.03
C ARG A 26 5.84 -14.25 9.42
N ARG A 27 6.08 -12.93 9.52
CA ARG A 27 6.06 -12.20 10.81
C ARG A 27 4.70 -12.26 11.50
N ALA A 28 3.61 -12.06 10.77
CA ALA A 28 2.28 -12.13 11.37
C ALA A 28 1.95 -13.53 11.90
N LEU A 29 2.38 -14.57 11.18
CA LEU A 29 2.12 -15.96 11.55
C LEU A 29 2.89 -16.39 12.81
N GLU A 30 3.89 -15.66 13.28
CA GLU A 30 4.55 -15.90 14.59
C GLU A 30 3.56 -15.76 15.76
N GLN A 31 2.51 -14.96 15.58
CA GLN A 31 1.45 -14.74 16.58
C GLN A 31 0.23 -15.64 16.35
N PHE A 32 0.18 -16.36 15.22
CA PHE A 32 -0.95 -17.19 14.86
C PHE A 32 -1.02 -18.48 15.66
N GLN A 33 -2.17 -18.72 16.30
CA GLN A 33 -2.46 -19.97 16.99
C GLN A 33 -3.27 -20.89 16.08
N LYS A 34 -2.74 -22.08 15.82
CA LYS A 34 -3.44 -23.09 15.00
C LYS A 34 -4.76 -23.52 15.68
N PRO A 35 -5.86 -23.57 14.92
CA PRO A 35 -7.13 -24.07 15.46
C PRO A 35 -7.06 -25.59 15.72
N GLU A 36 -7.96 -26.06 16.53
CA GLU A 36 -8.16 -27.52 16.73
C GLU A 36 -8.92 -28.19 15.58
N GLY A 37 -9.74 -27.40 14.88
CA GLY A 37 -10.55 -27.82 13.75
C GLY A 37 -9.91 -27.48 12.40
N ARG A 38 -10.76 -27.09 11.44
CA ARG A 38 -10.33 -26.71 10.09
C ARG A 38 -9.64 -25.35 10.10
N LEU A 39 -8.59 -25.21 9.29
CA LEU A 39 -8.00 -23.93 8.93
C LEU A 39 -8.27 -23.65 7.46
N VAL A 40 -9.15 -22.69 7.18
CA VAL A 40 -9.49 -22.26 5.82
C VAL A 40 -8.71 -21.00 5.48
N LEU A 41 -7.97 -21.02 4.37
CA LEU A 41 -7.23 -19.86 3.89
C LEU A 41 -8.03 -19.14 2.79
N ILE A 42 -8.33 -17.86 2.98
CA ILE A 42 -8.89 -17.00 1.94
C ILE A 42 -7.91 -15.84 1.70
N ALA A 43 -7.46 -15.69 0.47
CA ALA A 43 -6.55 -14.62 0.07
C ALA A 43 -7.16 -13.79 -1.06
N ALA A 44 -7.12 -12.47 -0.97
CA ALA A 44 -7.66 -11.57 -1.99
C ALA A 44 -6.77 -10.34 -2.20
N GLY A 45 -6.54 -9.97 -3.46
CA GLY A 45 -5.76 -8.82 -3.86
C GLY A 45 -4.62 -9.13 -4.82
N LYS A 46 -3.87 -8.10 -5.23
CA LYS A 46 -2.77 -8.24 -6.21
C LYS A 46 -1.64 -9.15 -5.72
N ALA A 47 -1.35 -9.14 -4.41
CA ALA A 47 -0.33 -9.99 -3.78
C ALA A 47 -0.90 -11.29 -3.18
N ALA A 48 -2.18 -11.61 -3.42
CA ALA A 48 -2.86 -12.74 -2.78
C ALA A 48 -2.15 -14.08 -3.01
N TRP A 49 -1.67 -14.34 -4.24
CA TRP A 49 -0.94 -15.57 -4.52
C TRP A 49 0.34 -15.69 -3.69
N GLN A 50 1.12 -14.60 -3.64
CA GLN A 50 2.39 -14.57 -2.92
C GLN A 50 2.20 -14.70 -1.41
N MET A 51 1.20 -13.98 -0.85
CA MET A 51 0.83 -14.10 0.57
C MET A 51 0.36 -15.52 0.92
N ALA A 52 -0.50 -16.12 0.09
CA ALA A 52 -0.99 -17.48 0.29
C ALA A 52 0.14 -18.52 0.20
N LYS A 53 1.07 -18.35 -0.76
CA LYS A 53 2.25 -19.21 -0.89
C LYS A 53 3.12 -19.14 0.37
N ALA A 54 3.40 -17.93 0.87
CA ALA A 54 4.18 -17.73 2.09
C ALA A 54 3.49 -18.36 3.31
N ALA A 55 2.17 -18.21 3.44
CA ALA A 55 1.40 -18.85 4.50
C ALA A 55 1.43 -20.39 4.40
N TYR A 56 1.30 -20.91 3.19
CA TYR A 56 1.36 -22.36 2.95
C TYR A 56 2.75 -22.94 3.25
N ASP A 57 3.83 -22.20 2.94
CA ASP A 57 5.19 -22.61 3.26
C ASP A 57 5.46 -22.73 4.77
N VAL A 58 4.74 -21.94 5.58
CA VAL A 58 4.85 -21.98 7.05
C VAL A 58 3.91 -23.01 7.67
N LEU A 59 2.67 -23.10 7.21
CA LEU A 59 1.61 -23.86 7.85
C LEU A 59 1.37 -25.23 7.20
N GLY A 60 1.71 -25.38 5.91
CA GLY A 60 1.61 -26.63 5.16
C GLY A 60 0.24 -27.29 5.22
N ALA A 61 0.23 -28.56 5.57
CA ALA A 61 -0.99 -29.39 5.68
C ALA A 61 -1.95 -28.97 6.80
N ALA A 62 -1.58 -28.02 7.68
CA ALA A 62 -2.53 -27.45 8.63
C ALA A 62 -3.63 -26.65 7.93
N ILE A 63 -3.35 -26.11 6.73
CA ILE A 63 -4.36 -25.46 5.89
C ILE A 63 -5.18 -26.57 5.21
N THR A 64 -6.45 -26.67 5.61
CA THR A 64 -7.35 -27.76 5.16
C THR A 64 -8.03 -27.48 3.84
N GLY A 65 -8.00 -26.26 3.34
CA GLY A 65 -8.54 -25.81 2.08
C GLY A 65 -8.57 -24.30 1.98
N GLY A 66 -9.01 -23.76 0.88
CA GLY A 66 -9.12 -22.31 0.73
C GLY A 66 -9.19 -21.83 -0.71
N ALA A 67 -9.31 -20.52 -0.89
CA ALA A 67 -9.36 -19.84 -2.15
C ALA A 67 -8.39 -18.66 -2.20
N VAL A 68 -7.71 -18.51 -3.32
CA VAL A 68 -6.79 -17.40 -3.61
C VAL A 68 -7.32 -16.65 -4.82
N ILE A 69 -7.62 -15.38 -4.67
CA ILE A 69 -8.22 -14.53 -5.71
C ILE A 69 -7.26 -13.38 -6.03
N THR A 70 -6.68 -13.41 -7.21
CA THR A 70 -5.73 -12.40 -7.66
C THR A 70 -6.09 -11.87 -9.05
N LYS A 71 -5.38 -10.85 -9.52
CA LYS A 71 -5.61 -10.35 -10.88
C LYS A 71 -5.00 -11.29 -11.91
N TYR A 72 -5.46 -11.19 -13.16
CA TYR A 72 -4.92 -11.96 -14.29
C TYR A 72 -3.39 -11.87 -14.37
N ASP A 73 -2.76 -12.96 -14.76
CA ASP A 73 -1.30 -13.14 -14.92
C ASP A 73 -0.51 -13.05 -13.59
N HIS A 74 -1.18 -13.21 -12.43
CA HIS A 74 -0.53 -13.18 -11.12
C HIS A 74 -0.43 -14.53 -10.42
N VAL A 75 -1.09 -15.57 -10.91
CA VAL A 75 -0.90 -16.95 -10.45
C VAL A 75 0.40 -17.49 -11.03
N LYS A 76 1.35 -17.87 -10.14
CA LYS A 76 2.68 -18.38 -10.53
C LYS A 76 2.80 -19.90 -10.41
N GLY A 77 1.70 -20.59 -10.14
CA GLY A 77 1.65 -22.05 -10.00
C GLY A 77 0.74 -22.52 -8.85
N PRO A 78 0.57 -23.82 -8.67
CA PRO A 78 -0.30 -24.39 -7.64
C PRO A 78 0.25 -24.14 -6.22
N ILE A 79 -0.66 -24.07 -5.24
CA ILE A 79 -0.33 -23.95 -3.82
C ILE A 79 -1.10 -25.05 -3.07
N GLY A 80 -0.50 -26.22 -2.91
CA GLY A 80 -1.14 -27.34 -2.23
C GLY A 80 -2.53 -27.65 -2.76
N ALA A 81 -3.54 -27.71 -1.88
CA ALA A 81 -4.94 -27.96 -2.23
C ALA A 81 -5.77 -26.67 -2.35
N LEU A 82 -5.13 -25.48 -2.41
CA LEU A 82 -5.85 -24.21 -2.54
C LEU A 82 -6.41 -24.04 -3.96
N GLU A 83 -7.63 -23.54 -4.05
CA GLU A 83 -8.27 -23.16 -5.30
C GLU A 83 -7.76 -21.77 -5.74
N LEU A 84 -7.24 -21.65 -6.94
CA LEU A 84 -6.64 -20.43 -7.46
C LEU A 84 -7.55 -19.81 -8.52
N PHE A 85 -7.84 -18.51 -8.36
CA PHE A 85 -8.69 -17.74 -9.26
C PHE A 85 -7.98 -16.48 -9.71
N GLU A 86 -8.10 -16.19 -11.01
CA GLU A 86 -7.71 -14.91 -11.60
C GLU A 86 -8.95 -14.15 -12.05
N ALA A 87 -8.97 -12.84 -11.79
CA ALA A 87 -10.14 -12.02 -11.96
C ALA A 87 -9.81 -10.57 -12.35
N GLY A 88 -10.83 -9.80 -12.73
CA GLY A 88 -10.69 -8.43 -13.21
C GLY A 88 -10.25 -7.42 -12.15
N HIS A 89 -9.34 -6.55 -12.54
CA HIS A 89 -8.88 -5.40 -11.76
C HIS A 89 -8.45 -4.27 -12.70
N PRO A 90 -8.84 -3.00 -12.49
CA PRO A 90 -9.53 -2.42 -11.32
C PRO A 90 -11.06 -2.58 -11.30
N VAL A 91 -11.64 -3.11 -12.35
CA VAL A 91 -13.09 -3.36 -12.45
C VAL A 91 -13.35 -4.85 -12.18
N PRO A 92 -14.26 -5.19 -11.23
CA PRO A 92 -14.62 -6.58 -10.99
C PRO A 92 -15.34 -7.17 -12.22
N ASP A 93 -15.14 -8.45 -12.45
CA ASP A 93 -15.79 -9.23 -13.51
C ASP A 93 -16.49 -10.47 -12.96
N GLU A 94 -17.04 -11.30 -13.83
CA GLU A 94 -17.74 -12.52 -13.46
C GLU A 94 -16.83 -13.52 -12.72
N ASN A 95 -15.52 -13.52 -13.02
CA ASN A 95 -14.55 -14.34 -12.30
C ASN A 95 -14.36 -13.84 -10.86
N SER A 96 -14.39 -12.53 -10.62
CA SER A 96 -14.38 -11.96 -9.26
C SER A 96 -15.57 -12.46 -8.45
N TYR A 97 -16.77 -12.42 -9.04
CA TYR A 97 -18.01 -12.84 -8.37
C TYR A 97 -18.02 -14.35 -8.09
N ARG A 98 -17.62 -15.16 -9.05
CA ARG A 98 -17.54 -16.62 -8.91
C ARG A 98 -16.53 -17.02 -7.83
N ALA A 99 -15.34 -16.43 -7.86
CA ALA A 99 -14.29 -16.73 -6.89
C ALA A 99 -14.69 -16.31 -5.48
N THR A 100 -15.35 -15.15 -5.32
CA THR A 100 -15.86 -14.68 -4.03
C THR A 100 -16.99 -15.55 -3.52
N SER A 101 -17.91 -16.00 -4.38
CA SER A 101 -18.95 -16.94 -4.02
C SER A 101 -18.36 -18.25 -3.51
N ARG A 102 -17.30 -18.75 -4.17
CA ARG A 102 -16.57 -19.93 -3.73
C ARG A 102 -15.91 -19.73 -2.35
N ALA A 103 -15.31 -18.58 -2.11
CA ALA A 103 -14.76 -18.25 -0.79
C ALA A 103 -15.84 -18.25 0.30
N LEU A 104 -17.03 -17.71 0.01
CA LEU A 104 -18.17 -17.72 0.95
C LEU A 104 -18.68 -19.13 1.24
N GLU A 105 -18.69 -20.04 0.25
CA GLU A 105 -19.03 -21.46 0.44
C GLU A 105 -18.02 -22.14 1.39
N LEU A 106 -16.71 -21.92 1.17
CA LEU A 106 -15.64 -22.53 1.96
C LEU A 106 -15.69 -22.13 3.45
N VAL A 107 -16.15 -20.91 3.75
CA VAL A 107 -16.30 -20.43 5.13
C VAL A 107 -17.69 -20.68 5.71
N SER A 108 -18.60 -21.32 4.97
CA SER A 108 -19.93 -21.65 5.45
C SER A 108 -19.88 -22.86 6.39
N GLY A 109 -20.65 -22.79 7.50
CA GLY A 109 -20.79 -23.90 8.45
C GLY A 109 -19.50 -24.20 9.23
N LEU A 110 -18.66 -23.20 9.45
CA LEU A 110 -17.52 -23.29 10.36
C LEU A 110 -18.00 -23.32 11.82
N SER A 111 -17.22 -23.94 12.71
CA SER A 111 -17.43 -24.02 14.13
C SER A 111 -16.48 -23.15 14.93
N GLU A 112 -16.67 -23.02 16.24
CA GLU A 112 -15.75 -22.31 17.15
C GLU A 112 -14.34 -22.92 17.21
N ARG A 113 -14.19 -24.18 16.78
CA ARG A 113 -12.91 -24.90 16.72
C ARG A 113 -12.14 -24.61 15.41
N ASP A 114 -12.82 -24.04 14.43
CA ASP A 114 -12.28 -23.71 13.12
C ASP A 114 -11.72 -22.27 13.11
N ALA A 115 -10.83 -21.98 12.17
CA ALA A 115 -10.35 -20.62 11.91
C ALA A 115 -10.26 -20.32 10.43
N VAL A 116 -10.36 -19.03 10.11
CA VAL A 116 -10.10 -18.49 8.79
C VAL A 116 -8.83 -17.66 8.83
N LEU A 117 -7.85 -18.02 8.01
CA LEU A 117 -6.70 -17.15 7.72
C LEU A 117 -7.06 -16.29 6.52
N PHE A 118 -7.31 -15.01 6.77
CA PHE A 118 -7.72 -14.06 5.74
C PHE A 118 -6.56 -13.14 5.36
N LEU A 119 -6.07 -13.27 4.12
CA LEU A 119 -4.92 -12.52 3.59
C LEU A 119 -5.43 -11.47 2.60
N LEU A 120 -5.18 -10.20 2.89
CA LEU A 120 -5.72 -9.09 2.11
C LEU A 120 -4.62 -8.15 1.65
N SER A 121 -4.64 -7.78 0.37
CA SER A 121 -3.73 -6.79 -0.21
C SER A 121 -4.46 -5.81 -1.13
N GLY A 122 -3.76 -4.81 -1.63
CA GLY A 122 -4.29 -3.82 -2.56
C GLY A 122 -5.01 -4.46 -3.76
N GLY A 123 -6.06 -3.79 -4.24
CA GLY A 123 -6.92 -4.29 -5.31
C GLY A 123 -8.06 -5.20 -4.86
N GLY A 124 -8.14 -5.57 -3.58
CA GLY A 124 -9.19 -6.42 -3.04
C GLY A 124 -10.62 -5.88 -3.22
N SER A 125 -10.80 -4.57 -3.40
CA SER A 125 -12.13 -3.99 -3.66
C SER A 125 -12.81 -4.51 -4.92
N ALA A 126 -12.02 -4.83 -5.97
CA ALA A 126 -12.53 -5.41 -7.21
C ALA A 126 -12.44 -6.94 -7.19
N LEU A 127 -11.33 -7.48 -6.69
CA LEU A 127 -11.05 -8.91 -6.73
C LEU A 127 -11.93 -9.71 -5.75
N PHE A 128 -12.34 -9.12 -4.62
CA PHE A 128 -13.18 -9.74 -3.60
C PHE A 128 -14.53 -9.02 -3.53
N GLU A 129 -15.41 -9.34 -4.48
CA GLU A 129 -16.72 -8.72 -4.64
C GLU A 129 -17.81 -9.77 -4.87
N SER A 130 -18.94 -9.59 -4.19
CA SER A 130 -20.16 -10.35 -4.39
C SER A 130 -21.35 -9.39 -4.26
N PRO A 131 -21.86 -8.85 -5.39
CA PRO A 131 -22.91 -7.84 -5.35
C PRO A 131 -24.24 -8.43 -4.88
N LEU A 132 -24.99 -7.65 -4.10
CA LEU A 132 -26.36 -7.96 -3.63
C LEU A 132 -27.45 -7.44 -4.57
N VAL A 133 -27.04 -6.74 -5.62
CA VAL A 133 -27.83 -6.25 -6.74
C VAL A 133 -27.27 -6.84 -8.04
N PRO A 134 -27.98 -6.77 -9.18
CA PRO A 134 -27.40 -7.18 -10.46
C PRO A 134 -26.06 -6.51 -10.74
N ALA A 135 -25.14 -7.23 -11.38
CA ALA A 135 -23.79 -6.73 -11.64
C ALA A 135 -23.79 -5.44 -12.48
N GLU A 136 -24.71 -5.34 -13.44
CA GLU A 136 -24.91 -4.16 -14.27
C GLU A 136 -25.33 -2.95 -13.43
N GLU A 137 -26.18 -3.15 -12.43
CA GLU A 137 -26.60 -2.07 -11.52
C GLU A 137 -25.44 -1.62 -10.63
N MET A 138 -24.65 -2.56 -10.11
CA MET A 138 -23.45 -2.22 -9.33
C MET A 138 -22.45 -1.40 -10.15
N ALA A 139 -22.27 -1.77 -11.42
CA ALA A 139 -21.41 -1.04 -12.35
C ALA A 139 -21.97 0.36 -12.65
N ASP A 140 -23.29 0.48 -12.85
CA ASP A 140 -23.95 1.75 -13.11
C ASP A 140 -23.86 2.69 -11.89
N VAL A 141 -24.11 2.20 -10.69
CA VAL A 141 -23.94 2.98 -9.44
C VAL A 141 -22.51 3.50 -9.30
N THR A 142 -21.51 2.67 -9.59
CA THR A 142 -20.11 3.08 -9.57
C THR A 142 -19.84 4.18 -10.61
N LYS A 143 -20.37 4.03 -11.83
CA LYS A 143 -20.24 5.02 -12.90
C LYS A 143 -20.91 6.35 -12.54
N GLN A 144 -22.10 6.31 -11.96
CA GLN A 144 -22.81 7.52 -11.50
C GLN A 144 -22.00 8.26 -10.44
N LEU A 145 -21.44 7.54 -9.44
CA LEU A 145 -20.63 8.12 -8.38
C LEU A 145 -19.34 8.77 -8.92
N LEU A 146 -18.66 8.14 -9.86
CA LEU A 146 -17.49 8.71 -10.52
C LEU A 146 -17.85 9.96 -11.32
N ALA A 147 -18.96 9.92 -12.07
CA ALA A 147 -19.39 11.02 -12.91
C ALA A 147 -19.82 12.28 -12.12
N CYS A 148 -20.36 12.10 -10.91
CA CYS A 148 -20.74 13.22 -10.06
C CYS A 148 -19.61 13.74 -9.14
N GLY A 149 -18.41 13.14 -9.20
CA GLY A 149 -17.26 13.56 -8.40
C GLY A 149 -17.37 13.17 -6.92
N ALA A 150 -18.07 12.08 -6.60
CA ALA A 150 -18.12 11.53 -5.26
C ALA A 150 -16.71 11.10 -4.81
N ASP A 151 -16.35 11.39 -3.58
CA ASP A 151 -15.07 10.96 -3.03
C ASP A 151 -15.07 9.46 -2.69
N ILE A 152 -13.88 8.93 -2.39
CA ILE A 152 -13.70 7.50 -2.11
C ILE A 152 -14.45 7.03 -0.86
N VAL A 153 -14.67 7.91 0.12
CA VAL A 153 -15.42 7.60 1.35
C VAL A 153 -16.90 7.45 1.01
N GLU A 154 -17.45 8.39 0.24
CA GLU A 154 -18.85 8.36 -0.25
C GLU A 154 -19.09 7.13 -1.12
N MET A 155 -18.16 6.83 -2.05
CA MET A 155 -18.25 5.62 -2.89
C MET A 155 -18.28 4.34 -2.05
N ASN A 156 -17.36 4.21 -1.08
CA ASN A 156 -17.30 3.03 -0.22
C ASN A 156 -18.52 2.92 0.70
N THR A 157 -19.10 4.04 1.14
CA THR A 157 -20.31 4.06 1.96
C THR A 157 -21.48 3.35 1.27
N LEU A 158 -21.64 3.52 -0.04
CA LEU A 158 -22.66 2.79 -0.82
C LEU A 158 -22.21 1.37 -1.13
N ARG A 159 -20.98 1.19 -1.63
CA ARG A 159 -20.47 -0.13 -2.06
C ARG A 159 -20.47 -1.16 -0.95
N LYS A 160 -20.14 -0.77 0.29
CA LYS A 160 -20.17 -1.67 1.45
C LYS A 160 -21.56 -2.26 1.68
N ARG A 161 -22.64 -1.50 1.43
CA ARG A 161 -24.03 -1.94 1.63
C ARG A 161 -24.58 -2.77 0.48
N LEU A 162 -24.06 -2.57 -0.72
CA LEU A 162 -24.46 -3.29 -1.92
C LEU A 162 -23.67 -4.59 -2.15
N SER A 163 -22.77 -4.96 -1.23
CA SER A 163 -21.89 -6.13 -1.33
C SER A 163 -22.13 -7.11 -0.19
N ALA A 164 -22.08 -8.41 -0.49
CA ALA A 164 -22.23 -9.48 0.50
C ALA A 164 -20.97 -9.74 1.33
N VAL A 165 -19.83 -9.12 0.97
CA VAL A 165 -18.53 -9.38 1.64
C VAL A 165 -17.92 -8.14 2.26
N LYS A 166 -18.27 -6.93 1.83
CA LYS A 166 -17.69 -5.68 2.33
C LYS A 166 -18.31 -5.21 3.65
N GLY A 167 -17.67 -4.21 4.30
CA GLY A 167 -18.17 -3.60 5.54
C GLY A 167 -18.38 -4.60 6.68
N GLY A 168 -17.46 -5.53 6.86
CA GLY A 168 -17.50 -6.53 7.95
C GLY A 168 -18.28 -7.79 7.65
N ARG A 169 -19.05 -7.84 6.55
CA ARG A 169 -19.95 -8.96 6.26
C ARG A 169 -19.25 -10.29 6.01
N PHE A 170 -18.03 -10.25 5.43
CA PHE A 170 -17.25 -11.48 5.27
C PHE A 170 -16.90 -12.11 6.63
N ALA A 171 -16.38 -11.31 7.57
CA ALA A 171 -16.05 -11.83 8.90
C ALA A 171 -17.29 -12.27 9.68
N GLU A 172 -18.41 -11.58 9.54
CA GLU A 172 -19.69 -12.00 10.11
C GLU A 172 -20.14 -13.37 9.58
N ARG A 173 -19.92 -13.64 8.27
CA ARG A 173 -20.19 -14.94 7.65
C ARG A 173 -19.31 -16.07 8.19
N CYS A 174 -18.13 -15.74 8.70
CA CYS A 174 -17.23 -16.74 9.30
C CYS A 174 -17.65 -17.17 10.70
N LEU A 175 -18.58 -16.47 11.35
CA LEU A 175 -19.03 -16.82 12.71
C LEU A 175 -19.57 -18.26 12.76
N PRO A 176 -19.27 -19.00 13.85
CA PRO A 176 -18.55 -18.60 15.07
C PRO A 176 -17.01 -18.78 15.00
N ALA A 177 -16.46 -19.14 13.84
CA ALA A 177 -15.01 -19.30 13.67
C ALA A 177 -14.25 -17.97 13.83
N LYS A 178 -13.02 -18.06 14.33
CA LYS A 178 -12.11 -16.92 14.42
C LYS A 178 -11.53 -16.59 13.04
N VAL A 179 -11.36 -15.30 12.76
CA VAL A 179 -10.69 -14.78 11.56
C VAL A 179 -9.39 -14.14 11.97
N PHE A 180 -8.27 -14.71 11.55
CA PHE A 180 -6.96 -14.08 11.64
C PHE A 180 -6.66 -13.37 10.34
N SER A 181 -6.74 -12.06 10.35
CA SER A 181 -6.62 -11.22 9.16
C SER A 181 -5.21 -10.62 9.06
N ILE A 182 -4.51 -10.88 7.95
CA ILE A 182 -3.22 -10.26 7.62
C ILE A 182 -3.43 -9.30 6.46
N VAL A 183 -3.12 -8.03 6.68
CA VAL A 183 -3.37 -6.95 5.72
C VAL A 183 -2.07 -6.30 5.28
N LEU A 184 -1.86 -6.24 3.97
CA LEU A 184 -0.88 -5.38 3.32
C LEU A 184 -1.60 -4.09 2.90
N SER A 185 -1.27 -2.99 3.56
CA SER A 185 -1.95 -1.71 3.34
C SER A 185 -1.18 -0.84 2.35
N ASP A 186 -1.86 -0.41 1.31
CA ASP A 186 -1.40 0.59 0.34
C ASP A 186 -2.06 1.97 0.57
N ILE A 187 -2.82 2.13 1.68
CA ILE A 187 -3.53 3.36 2.00
C ILE A 187 -2.89 4.05 3.21
N LEU A 188 -2.55 5.32 3.07
CA LEU A 188 -1.95 6.12 4.14
C LEU A 188 -2.84 6.18 5.38
N GLY A 189 -2.25 5.87 6.55
CA GLY A 189 -2.95 5.84 7.83
C GLY A 189 -3.64 4.52 8.13
N ASP A 190 -3.57 3.55 7.22
CA ASP A 190 -4.08 2.18 7.37
C ASP A 190 -5.56 2.11 7.79
N PRO A 191 -6.48 2.85 7.14
CA PRO A 191 -7.89 2.81 7.48
C PRO A 191 -8.48 1.46 7.05
N LEU A 192 -8.53 0.50 7.98
CA LEU A 192 -8.87 -0.90 7.71
C LEU A 192 -10.27 -1.09 7.13
N ASP A 193 -11.20 -0.19 7.43
CA ASP A 193 -12.55 -0.16 6.84
C ASP A 193 -12.57 0.33 5.39
N MET A 194 -11.45 0.90 4.90
CA MET A 194 -11.29 1.36 3.52
C MET A 194 -10.49 0.36 2.67
N ILE A 195 -9.56 -0.41 3.28
CA ILE A 195 -8.77 -1.42 2.55
C ILE A 195 -9.70 -2.52 2.06
N ALA A 196 -9.77 -2.72 0.75
CA ALA A 196 -10.71 -3.60 0.05
C ALA A 196 -12.18 -3.36 0.47
N SER A 197 -12.51 -2.16 0.96
CA SER A 197 -13.80 -1.78 1.54
C SER A 197 -14.17 -2.59 2.80
N GLY A 198 -13.17 -3.02 3.58
CA GLY A 198 -13.30 -3.59 4.91
C GLY A 198 -14.05 -4.92 5.04
N PRO A 199 -13.65 -6.02 4.34
CA PRO A 199 -14.39 -7.30 4.44
C PRO A 199 -14.41 -7.91 5.85
N ALA A 200 -13.32 -7.74 6.59
CA ALA A 200 -13.17 -8.23 7.94
C ALA A 200 -13.04 -7.09 8.97
N TYR A 201 -13.72 -5.97 8.73
CA TYR A 201 -13.62 -4.80 9.58
C TYR A 201 -15.00 -4.17 9.83
N PRO A 202 -15.29 -3.70 11.05
CA PRO A 202 -16.52 -2.96 11.33
C PRO A 202 -16.65 -1.74 10.44
N ASP A 203 -17.83 -1.50 9.91
CA ASP A 203 -18.07 -0.33 9.06
C ASP A 203 -18.43 0.89 9.90
N SER A 204 -17.61 1.94 9.81
CA SER A 204 -17.86 3.22 10.49
C SER A 204 -18.99 4.03 9.88
N SER A 205 -19.33 3.82 8.59
CA SER A 205 -20.38 4.57 7.89
C SER A 205 -21.80 4.10 8.28
N THR A 206 -22.79 4.98 8.20
CA THR A 206 -24.18 4.69 8.57
C THR A 206 -25.11 4.61 7.34
N CYS A 207 -26.26 3.93 7.48
CA CYS A 207 -27.29 3.94 6.43
C CYS A 207 -27.80 5.36 6.15
N ALA A 208 -27.85 6.23 7.17
CA ALA A 208 -28.25 7.63 6.99
C ALA A 208 -27.28 8.38 6.05
N GLN A 209 -25.96 8.18 6.23
CA GLN A 209 -24.94 8.74 5.33
C GLN A 209 -25.07 8.17 3.91
N ALA A 210 -25.33 6.87 3.76
CA ALA A 210 -25.53 6.28 2.43
C ALA A 210 -26.72 6.92 1.69
N LEU A 211 -27.84 7.09 2.36
CA LEU A 211 -29.04 7.75 1.79
C LEU A 211 -28.82 9.25 1.54
N GLU A 212 -27.97 9.91 2.33
CA GLU A 212 -27.57 11.30 2.10
C GLU A 212 -26.75 11.43 0.81
N VAL A 213 -25.80 10.55 0.55
CA VAL A 213 -25.02 10.51 -0.71
C VAL A 213 -25.96 10.33 -1.91
N VAL A 214 -26.95 9.43 -1.82
CA VAL A 214 -27.95 9.23 -2.87
C VAL A 214 -28.71 10.54 -3.16
N ARG A 215 -29.16 11.24 -2.13
CA ARG A 215 -29.89 12.52 -2.27
C ARG A 215 -28.97 13.64 -2.79
N LYS A 216 -27.75 13.74 -2.25
CA LYS A 216 -26.76 14.78 -2.62
C LYS A 216 -26.48 14.78 -4.12
N TYR A 217 -26.33 13.60 -4.71
CA TYR A 217 -25.96 13.44 -6.11
C TYR A 217 -27.12 13.06 -7.03
N GLY A 218 -28.31 12.86 -6.48
CA GLY A 218 -29.50 12.47 -7.27
C GLY A 218 -29.31 11.12 -7.96
N LEU A 219 -28.70 10.14 -7.30
CA LEU A 219 -28.39 8.84 -7.89
C LEU A 219 -29.68 8.08 -8.23
N ARG A 220 -29.68 7.40 -9.37
CA ARG A 220 -30.79 6.55 -9.82
C ARG A 220 -30.46 5.10 -9.41
N LEU A 221 -31.28 4.56 -8.53
CA LEU A 221 -31.09 3.24 -7.94
C LEU A 221 -32.41 2.48 -8.00
N SER A 222 -32.38 1.16 -8.07
CA SER A 222 -33.55 0.32 -7.92
C SER A 222 -34.07 0.35 -6.47
N ASP A 223 -35.34 -0.03 -6.31
CA ASP A 223 -35.96 -0.17 -4.98
C ASP A 223 -35.15 -1.15 -4.13
N ARG A 224 -34.63 -2.22 -4.73
CA ARG A 224 -33.77 -3.20 -4.05
C ARG A 224 -32.47 -2.59 -3.53
N ALA A 225 -31.80 -1.76 -4.33
CA ALA A 225 -30.60 -1.06 -3.88
C ALA A 225 -30.90 -0.10 -2.72
N LEU A 226 -32.02 0.65 -2.80
CA LEU A 226 -32.46 1.56 -1.73
C LEU A 226 -32.77 0.79 -0.43
N GLU A 227 -33.43 -0.36 -0.49
CA GLU A 227 -33.66 -1.23 0.66
C GLU A 227 -32.33 -1.68 1.34
N LEU A 228 -31.35 -2.06 0.52
CA LEU A 228 -30.02 -2.46 1.04
C LEU A 228 -29.28 -1.28 1.66
N LEU A 229 -29.35 -0.10 1.07
CA LEU A 229 -28.74 1.12 1.63
C LEU A 229 -29.37 1.55 2.95
N ALA A 230 -30.63 1.21 3.19
CA ALA A 230 -31.33 1.48 4.45
C ALA A 230 -30.98 0.48 5.58
N GLN A 231 -30.19 -0.57 5.29
CA GLN A 231 -29.75 -1.56 6.27
C GLN A 231 -28.35 -1.23 6.77
N GLU A 232 -28.14 -1.37 8.09
CA GLU A 232 -26.79 -1.19 8.65
C GLU A 232 -25.89 -2.39 8.34
N THR A 233 -24.63 -2.07 8.12
CA THR A 233 -23.53 -3.02 8.06
C THR A 233 -23.05 -3.35 9.49
N PRO A 234 -22.31 -4.47 9.71
CA PRO A 234 -21.75 -4.80 11.01
C PRO A 234 -20.95 -3.66 11.65
N LYS A 235 -21.33 -3.23 12.85
CA LYS A 235 -20.68 -2.17 13.62
C LYS A 235 -19.65 -2.68 14.60
N THR A 236 -19.74 -3.95 14.94
CA THR A 236 -18.82 -4.65 15.83
C THR A 236 -18.55 -6.04 15.28
N LEU A 237 -17.33 -6.50 15.41
CA LEU A 237 -16.90 -7.86 15.08
C LEU A 237 -16.12 -8.41 16.27
N THR A 238 -16.53 -9.55 16.80
CA THR A 238 -15.92 -10.17 17.99
C THR A 238 -15.00 -11.33 17.65
N ASN A 239 -14.99 -11.75 16.40
CA ASN A 239 -14.27 -12.93 15.93
C ASN A 239 -13.04 -12.59 15.06
N VAL A 240 -12.62 -11.33 14.96
CA VAL A 240 -11.51 -10.91 14.10
C VAL A 240 -10.33 -10.43 14.90
N GLU A 241 -9.15 -10.95 14.57
CA GLU A 241 -7.85 -10.44 14.98
C GLU A 241 -7.11 -9.96 13.72
N THR A 242 -6.69 -8.69 13.67
CA THR A 242 -6.09 -8.08 12.47
C THR A 242 -4.65 -7.68 12.71
N HIS A 243 -3.79 -8.07 11.77
CA HIS A 243 -2.38 -7.73 11.72
C HIS A 243 -2.06 -6.95 10.43
N ILE A 244 -1.73 -5.68 10.58
CA ILE A 244 -1.22 -4.87 9.47
C ILE A 244 0.29 -5.10 9.43
N THR A 245 0.78 -5.77 8.39
CA THR A 245 2.17 -6.25 8.33
C THR A 245 2.98 -5.68 7.17
N GLY A 246 2.32 -5.06 6.20
CA GLY A 246 2.95 -4.29 5.14
C GLY A 246 2.27 -2.94 5.07
N SER A 247 2.99 -1.88 5.47
CA SER A 247 2.51 -0.51 5.43
C SER A 247 3.70 0.45 5.38
N VAL A 248 3.44 1.70 5.06
CA VAL A 248 4.45 2.76 5.11
C VAL A 248 5.07 2.90 6.50
N ARG A 249 4.32 2.62 7.58
CA ARG A 249 4.84 2.60 8.96
C ARG A 249 5.90 1.53 9.15
N GLN A 250 5.66 0.34 8.60
CA GLN A 250 6.62 -0.76 8.66
C GLN A 250 7.85 -0.46 7.81
N LEU A 251 7.67 0.17 6.65
CA LEU A 251 8.77 0.62 5.79
C LEU A 251 9.68 1.61 6.55
N CYS A 252 9.09 2.61 7.23
CA CYS A 252 9.82 3.55 8.08
C CYS A 252 10.53 2.85 9.25
N ALA A 253 9.88 1.91 9.93
CA ALA A 253 10.47 1.18 11.05
C ALA A 253 11.68 0.31 10.62
N SER A 254 11.60 -0.33 9.46
CA SER A 254 12.72 -1.08 8.89
C SER A 254 13.91 -0.16 8.55
N ALA A 255 13.63 1.00 7.94
CA ALA A 255 14.65 2.01 7.66
C ALA A 255 15.29 2.54 8.94
N GLU A 256 14.50 2.80 10.00
CA GLU A 256 14.98 3.21 11.32
C GLU A 256 15.95 2.19 11.92
N GLN A 257 15.56 0.92 11.94
CA GLN A 257 16.39 -0.15 12.48
C GLN A 257 17.71 -0.28 11.71
N THR A 258 17.65 -0.19 10.38
CA THR A 258 18.84 -0.28 9.52
C THR A 258 19.76 0.92 9.73
N ALA A 259 19.22 2.14 9.75
CA ALA A 259 20.00 3.34 10.03
C ALA A 259 20.69 3.27 11.41
N ARG A 260 20.00 2.76 12.43
CA ARG A 260 20.55 2.54 13.77
C ARG A 260 21.72 1.53 13.74
N ALA A 261 21.56 0.44 13.01
CA ALA A 261 22.61 -0.57 12.85
C ALA A 261 23.84 -0.03 12.10
N LEU A 262 23.67 0.95 11.23
CA LEU A 262 24.72 1.68 10.52
C LEU A 262 25.40 2.79 11.36
N GLY A 263 24.94 2.99 12.61
CA GLY A 263 25.53 3.96 13.54
C GLY A 263 24.89 5.36 13.51
N TYR A 264 23.77 5.51 12.85
CA TYR A 264 23.00 6.76 12.90
C TYR A 264 22.08 6.81 14.12
N THR A 265 21.74 8.02 14.56
CA THR A 265 20.61 8.29 15.47
C THR A 265 19.39 8.59 14.61
N PRO A 266 18.49 7.62 14.40
CA PRO A 266 17.35 7.80 13.52
C PRO A 266 16.17 8.45 14.21
N VAL A 267 15.40 9.24 13.44
CA VAL A 267 14.13 9.86 13.85
C VAL A 267 13.12 9.67 12.73
N ILE A 268 12.00 9.01 13.02
CA ILE A 268 10.85 8.96 12.10
C ILE A 268 10.07 10.26 12.29
N LEU A 269 10.07 11.12 11.27
CA LEU A 269 9.35 12.38 11.26
C LEU A 269 7.84 12.16 11.08
N THR A 270 7.48 11.30 10.16
CA THR A 270 6.11 10.97 9.81
C THR A 270 6.03 9.68 9.00
N ALA A 271 4.88 9.02 9.03
CA ALA A 271 4.49 7.97 8.10
C ALA A 271 3.22 8.36 7.31
N SER A 272 2.97 9.68 7.16
CA SER A 272 1.78 10.21 6.49
C SER A 272 2.12 11.49 5.72
N LEU A 273 3.32 11.55 5.12
CA LEU A 273 3.77 12.71 4.36
C LEU A 273 2.84 12.94 3.17
N ARG A 274 2.25 14.16 3.11
CA ARG A 274 1.33 14.58 2.06
C ARG A 274 1.58 16.04 1.73
N CYS A 275 2.46 16.29 0.80
CA CYS A 275 2.75 17.63 0.29
C CYS A 275 3.25 17.50 -1.14
N THR A 276 3.67 18.59 -1.76
CA THR A 276 4.36 18.48 -3.05
C THR A 276 5.74 17.86 -2.85
N ALA A 277 6.22 17.13 -3.85
CA ALA A 277 7.53 16.50 -3.82
C ALA A 277 8.66 17.52 -3.59
N ARG A 278 8.56 18.68 -4.22
CA ARG A 278 9.53 19.79 -4.07
C ARG A 278 9.57 20.30 -2.64
N ASP A 279 8.41 20.52 -2.02
CA ASP A 279 8.34 21.00 -0.64
C ASP A 279 8.91 19.98 0.34
N ALA A 280 8.67 18.67 0.10
CA ALA A 280 9.27 17.59 0.89
C ALA A 280 10.80 17.60 0.79
N GLY A 281 11.36 17.75 -0.41
CA GLY A 281 12.81 17.84 -0.63
C GLY A 281 13.42 19.05 0.07
N SER A 282 12.82 20.23 -0.11
CA SER A 282 13.23 21.47 0.57
C SER A 282 13.15 21.37 2.10
N PHE A 283 12.08 20.76 2.62
CA PHE A 283 11.95 20.54 4.07
C PHE A 283 13.06 19.64 4.62
N LEU A 284 13.37 18.52 3.97
CA LEU A 284 14.47 17.66 4.39
C LEU A 284 15.83 18.37 4.31
N ALA A 285 16.03 19.17 3.26
CA ALA A 285 17.25 19.97 3.11
C ALA A 285 17.38 21.05 4.22
N SER A 286 16.28 21.68 4.63
CA SER A 286 16.29 22.64 5.74
C SER A 286 16.69 22.00 7.08
N ILE A 287 16.29 20.75 7.32
CA ILE A 287 16.74 19.96 8.47
C ILE A 287 18.24 19.68 8.36
N ALA A 288 18.74 19.35 7.16
CA ALA A 288 20.18 19.13 6.94
C ALA A 288 21.01 20.38 7.25
N GLN A 289 20.58 21.56 6.78
CA GLN A 289 21.21 22.84 7.05
C GLN A 289 21.25 23.16 8.55
N TYR A 290 20.15 22.95 9.27
CA TYR A 290 20.09 23.17 10.71
C TYR A 290 21.05 22.27 11.49
N HIS A 291 21.24 21.03 11.05
CA HIS A 291 22.09 20.03 11.70
C HIS A 291 23.49 19.89 11.08
N GLN A 292 23.93 20.82 10.22
CA GLN A 292 25.23 20.74 9.55
C GLN A 292 26.42 20.64 10.52
N ASP A 293 26.32 21.21 11.71
CA ASP A 293 27.33 21.19 12.76
C ASP A 293 27.16 20.06 13.79
N SER A 294 26.25 19.11 13.53
CA SER A 294 26.04 17.95 14.41
C SER A 294 27.37 17.22 14.66
N LYS A 295 27.55 16.68 15.86
CA LYS A 295 28.68 15.82 16.22
C LYS A 295 28.32 14.34 16.18
N THR A 296 27.08 14.02 15.91
CA THR A 296 26.56 12.65 15.81
C THR A 296 25.96 12.42 14.44
N SER A 297 26.06 11.18 13.96
CA SER A 297 25.40 10.78 12.72
C SER A 297 23.88 10.72 12.92
N LEU A 298 23.11 11.38 12.06
CA LEU A 298 21.68 11.52 12.15
C LEU A 298 20.98 10.93 10.91
N ALA A 299 19.83 10.32 11.09
CA ALA A 299 18.96 9.89 10.00
C ALA A 299 17.53 10.38 10.26
N TYR A 300 16.96 11.15 9.34
CA TYR A 300 15.56 11.60 9.41
C TYR A 300 14.77 10.85 8.34
N ILE A 301 13.67 10.24 8.75
CA ILE A 301 12.89 9.30 7.96
C ILE A 301 11.46 9.82 7.83
N ALA A 302 10.97 9.89 6.61
CA ALA A 302 9.58 10.26 6.33
C ALA A 302 8.98 9.28 5.32
N GLY A 303 7.84 8.71 5.66
CA GLY A 303 7.07 7.86 4.75
C GLY A 303 5.76 8.52 4.36
N GLY A 304 5.25 8.22 3.18
CA GLY A 304 3.99 8.77 2.72
C GLY A 304 3.81 8.70 1.21
N GLU A 305 3.02 9.60 0.68
CA GLU A 305 2.78 9.74 -0.75
C GLU A 305 2.68 11.21 -1.12
N THR A 306 3.73 11.76 -1.73
CA THR A 306 3.76 13.14 -2.21
C THR A 306 3.14 13.25 -3.59
N ILE A 307 2.87 14.49 -4.03
CA ILE A 307 2.32 14.77 -5.35
C ILE A 307 3.30 15.61 -6.18
N VAL A 308 3.20 15.49 -7.50
CA VAL A 308 3.88 16.34 -8.47
C VAL A 308 2.87 17.23 -9.17
N HIS A 309 3.14 18.53 -9.23
CA HIS A 309 2.42 19.43 -10.13
C HIS A 309 3.10 19.40 -11.49
N LEU A 310 2.40 18.87 -12.49
CA LEU A 310 2.92 18.82 -13.86
C LEU A 310 2.85 20.21 -14.47
N THR A 311 4.01 20.76 -14.76
CA THR A 311 4.21 22.09 -15.40
C THR A 311 4.91 22.01 -16.73
N GLY A 312 5.59 20.90 -17.00
CA GLY A 312 6.38 20.65 -18.19
C GLY A 312 6.06 19.33 -18.87
N HIS A 313 6.98 18.86 -19.72
CA HIS A 313 6.84 17.65 -20.54
C HIS A 313 7.96 16.64 -20.29
N GLY A 314 8.84 16.90 -19.32
CA GLY A 314 9.96 16.05 -18.97
C GLY A 314 9.52 14.71 -18.36
N LEU A 315 10.51 13.89 -18.06
CA LEU A 315 10.34 12.57 -17.49
C LEU A 315 10.80 12.56 -16.04
N GLY A 316 9.97 12.00 -15.15
CA GLY A 316 10.30 11.92 -13.72
C GLY A 316 9.14 11.42 -12.88
N GLY A 317 9.37 11.40 -11.58
CA GLY A 317 8.37 11.05 -10.58
C GLY A 317 8.58 11.82 -9.28
N ARG A 318 7.68 11.61 -8.32
CA ARG A 318 7.67 12.33 -7.06
C ARG A 318 8.93 12.08 -6.21
N ASN A 319 9.41 10.86 -6.18
CA ASN A 319 10.61 10.49 -5.41
C ASN A 319 11.89 11.07 -6.03
N GLN A 320 11.94 11.13 -7.33
CA GLN A 320 13.02 11.78 -8.08
C GLN A 320 13.02 13.30 -7.88
N GLU A 321 11.83 13.94 -7.87
CA GLU A 321 11.70 15.38 -7.59
C GLU A 321 12.09 15.73 -6.14
N ILE A 322 11.78 14.87 -5.14
CA ILE A 322 12.22 15.04 -3.75
C ILE A 322 13.74 15.14 -3.69
N ALA A 323 14.43 14.16 -4.29
CA ALA A 323 15.89 14.12 -4.26
C ALA A 323 16.50 15.32 -5.00
N LEU A 324 15.99 15.65 -6.19
CA LEU A 324 16.53 16.75 -7.00
C LEU A 324 16.28 18.12 -6.37
N SER A 325 15.11 18.33 -5.75
CA SER A 325 14.80 19.55 -5.01
C SER A 325 15.74 19.72 -3.80
N ALA A 326 15.98 18.65 -3.03
CA ALA A 326 16.93 18.68 -1.92
C ALA A 326 18.36 18.96 -2.36
N ALA A 327 18.80 18.48 -3.54
CA ALA A 327 20.15 18.61 -4.05
C ALA A 327 20.62 20.07 -4.12
N GLN A 328 19.72 20.97 -4.50
CA GLN A 328 20.04 22.39 -4.62
C GLN A 328 20.37 23.02 -3.26
N GLU A 329 19.62 22.65 -2.23
CA GLU A 329 19.71 23.27 -0.92
C GLU A 329 20.76 22.63 0.01
N ILE A 330 21.14 21.36 -0.23
CA ILE A 330 22.23 20.69 0.48
C ILE A 330 23.58 20.84 -0.24
N ALA A 331 23.66 21.61 -1.32
CA ALA A 331 24.87 21.81 -2.09
C ALA A 331 26.05 22.25 -1.20
N GLY A 332 27.18 21.51 -1.26
CA GLY A 332 28.37 21.76 -0.46
C GLY A 332 28.32 21.28 0.99
N LEU A 333 27.20 20.75 1.48
CA LEU A 333 27.13 20.11 2.80
C LEU A 333 27.88 18.78 2.78
N ARG A 334 28.90 18.67 3.65
CA ARG A 334 29.72 17.46 3.76
C ARG A 334 28.93 16.30 4.37
N ASP A 335 29.18 15.12 3.87
CA ASP A 335 28.67 13.87 4.41
C ASP A 335 27.15 13.91 4.69
N THR A 336 26.42 14.53 3.74
CA THR A 336 24.98 14.73 3.80
C THR A 336 24.35 14.22 2.51
N ALA A 337 23.29 13.41 2.62
CA ALA A 337 22.56 12.88 1.47
C ALA A 337 21.06 12.84 1.73
N VAL A 338 20.27 13.04 0.68
CA VAL A 338 18.82 12.80 0.68
C VAL A 338 18.49 11.79 -0.41
N PHE A 339 17.65 10.83 -0.08
CA PHE A 339 17.11 9.90 -1.06
C PHE A 339 15.65 9.62 -0.80
N SER A 340 14.92 9.29 -1.86
CA SER A 340 13.51 8.91 -1.80
C SER A 340 13.21 7.84 -2.85
N PHE A 341 12.34 6.89 -2.51
CA PHE A 341 11.96 5.82 -3.42
C PHE A 341 10.55 5.30 -3.15
N GLY A 342 9.89 4.86 -4.22
CA GLY A 342 8.64 4.11 -4.19
C GLY A 342 8.90 2.63 -3.91
N SER A 343 8.15 2.06 -2.99
CA SER A 343 8.32 0.65 -2.60
C SER A 343 7.96 -0.34 -3.70
N ASP A 344 7.20 0.04 -4.72
CA ASP A 344 6.83 -0.79 -5.87
C ASP A 344 7.95 -0.90 -6.94
N GLY A 345 9.00 -0.08 -6.80
CA GLY A 345 10.16 -0.09 -7.69
C GLY A 345 10.00 0.79 -8.93
N THR A 346 8.94 1.61 -8.96
CA THR A 346 8.68 2.58 -10.05
C THR A 346 8.37 3.96 -9.49
N ASP A 347 8.68 5.01 -10.23
CA ASP A 347 8.39 6.39 -9.85
C ASP A 347 7.95 7.19 -11.08
N GLY A 348 6.66 7.48 -11.17
CA GLY A 348 6.04 8.03 -12.36
C GLY A 348 6.15 7.07 -13.55
N PRO A 349 6.24 7.57 -14.79
CA PRO A 349 6.36 6.75 -16.00
C PRO A 349 7.81 6.30 -16.28
N THR A 350 8.62 6.03 -15.23
CA THR A 350 10.05 5.69 -15.36
C THR A 350 10.35 4.28 -14.85
N ASP A 351 11.53 3.76 -15.16
CA ASP A 351 12.06 2.49 -14.65
C ASP A 351 12.84 2.65 -13.33
N ALA A 352 12.96 3.88 -12.83
CA ALA A 352 13.58 4.17 -11.56
C ALA A 352 12.55 4.09 -10.42
N ALA A 353 12.97 3.56 -9.27
CA ALA A 353 12.19 3.60 -8.04
C ALA A 353 12.21 5.00 -7.39
N GLY A 354 13.21 5.82 -7.69
CA GLY A 354 13.35 7.14 -7.12
C GLY A 354 14.71 7.79 -7.36
N GLY A 355 15.11 8.68 -6.44
CA GLY A 355 16.32 9.48 -6.57
C GLY A 355 17.16 9.56 -5.30
N TYR A 356 18.46 9.78 -5.50
CA TYR A 356 19.48 10.05 -4.48
C TYR A 356 20.23 11.31 -4.85
N CYS A 357 20.52 12.15 -3.88
CA CYS A 357 21.43 13.28 -4.01
C CYS A 357 22.30 13.44 -2.76
N ASP A 358 23.40 14.16 -2.92
CA ASP A 358 24.31 14.57 -1.85
C ASP A 358 24.86 15.97 -2.09
N GLY A 359 25.78 16.40 -1.23
CA GLY A 359 26.38 17.74 -1.32
C GLY A 359 27.12 18.05 -2.62
N ASP A 360 27.49 17.04 -3.39
CA ASP A 360 28.24 17.19 -4.67
C ASP A 360 27.31 17.18 -5.90
N THR A 361 26.05 16.74 -5.74
CA THR A 361 25.11 16.54 -6.85
C THR A 361 24.87 17.82 -7.66
N CYS A 362 24.66 18.94 -6.98
CA CYS A 362 24.42 20.23 -7.65
C CYS A 362 25.61 20.66 -8.52
N ALA A 363 26.84 20.53 -8.01
CA ALA A 363 28.05 20.85 -8.76
C ALA A 363 28.27 19.91 -9.95
N ALA A 364 27.97 18.62 -9.78
CA ALA A 364 28.06 17.62 -10.86
C ALA A 364 27.09 17.90 -12.00
N LEU A 365 25.87 18.36 -11.71
CA LEU A 365 24.88 18.76 -12.71
C LEU A 365 25.29 20.07 -13.41
N ALA A 366 25.72 21.08 -12.64
CA ALA A 366 26.20 22.34 -13.19
C ALA A 366 27.39 22.17 -14.13
N ALA A 367 28.33 21.28 -13.83
CA ALA A 367 29.46 20.93 -14.69
C ALA A 367 29.01 20.33 -16.05
N LYS A 368 27.80 19.81 -16.14
CA LYS A 368 27.18 19.28 -17.36
C LYS A 368 26.23 20.29 -18.02
N GLY A 369 26.16 21.51 -17.49
CA GLY A 369 25.26 22.56 -18.01
C GLY A 369 23.78 22.30 -17.66
N ILE A 370 23.48 21.47 -16.67
CA ILE A 370 22.12 21.13 -16.24
C ILE A 370 21.74 22.04 -15.06
N SER A 371 20.68 22.83 -15.24
CA SER A 371 20.10 23.71 -14.23
C SER A 371 18.99 22.97 -13.47
N ILE A 372 19.14 22.76 -12.16
CA ILE A 372 18.11 22.10 -11.33
C ILE A 372 16.77 22.84 -11.40
N PRO A 373 16.70 24.19 -11.27
CA PRO A 373 15.43 24.90 -11.39
C PRO A 373 14.71 24.66 -12.72
N ASP A 374 15.44 24.68 -13.84
CA ASP A 374 14.85 24.48 -15.17
C ASP A 374 14.34 23.04 -15.34
N VAL A 375 15.11 22.07 -14.88
CA VAL A 375 14.74 20.66 -14.87
C VAL A 375 13.48 20.41 -14.03
N LEU A 376 13.41 20.97 -12.83
CA LEU A 376 12.22 20.86 -11.99
C LEU A 376 11.02 21.54 -12.65
N GLN A 377 11.20 22.71 -13.29
CA GLN A 377 10.11 23.41 -13.99
C GLN A 377 9.55 22.58 -15.14
N ASP A 378 10.39 21.79 -15.82
CA ASP A 378 9.97 20.88 -16.90
C ASP A 378 9.55 19.49 -16.42
N ASN A 379 9.62 19.20 -15.10
CA ASN A 379 9.38 17.88 -14.48
C ASN A 379 10.31 16.77 -15.03
N ASP A 380 11.57 17.12 -15.37
CA ASP A 380 12.55 16.20 -16.00
C ASP A 380 13.61 15.66 -15.02
N ALA A 381 13.20 15.34 -13.81
CA ALA A 381 14.09 14.86 -12.76
C ALA A 381 14.84 13.56 -13.14
N TYR A 382 14.23 12.71 -13.97
CA TYR A 382 14.84 11.46 -14.42
C TYR A 382 16.16 11.68 -15.14
N HIS A 383 16.18 12.51 -16.19
CA HIS A 383 17.39 12.72 -16.99
C HIS A 383 18.48 13.45 -16.21
N ALA A 384 18.11 14.37 -15.33
CA ALA A 384 19.09 15.05 -14.47
C ALA A 384 19.75 14.05 -13.49
N LEU A 385 18.95 13.23 -12.80
CA LEU A 385 19.49 12.22 -11.89
C LEU A 385 20.27 11.13 -12.62
N GLN A 386 19.83 10.73 -13.82
CA GLN A 386 20.58 9.83 -14.67
C GLN A 386 21.98 10.41 -15.00
N ALA A 387 22.03 11.68 -15.34
CA ALA A 387 23.27 12.36 -15.69
C ALA A 387 24.30 12.41 -14.56
N CYS A 388 23.87 12.48 -13.29
CA CYS A 388 24.77 12.50 -12.13
C CYS A 388 24.86 11.13 -11.40
N GLY A 389 24.23 10.06 -11.91
CA GLY A 389 24.22 8.75 -11.26
C GLY A 389 23.33 8.68 -10.01
N GLY A 390 22.37 9.61 -9.92
CA GLY A 390 21.45 9.73 -8.77
C GLY A 390 20.20 8.86 -8.84
N LEU A 391 19.95 8.10 -9.91
CA LEU A 391 18.81 7.21 -9.98
C LEU A 391 18.92 6.04 -8.99
N ILE A 392 17.79 5.65 -8.41
CA ILE A 392 17.61 4.43 -7.64
C ILE A 392 16.87 3.44 -8.54
N LEU A 393 17.54 2.35 -8.91
CA LEU A 393 17.01 1.32 -9.79
C LEU A 393 16.88 0.02 -8.99
N THR A 394 15.67 -0.45 -8.76
CA THR A 394 15.39 -1.70 -8.02
C THR A 394 14.75 -2.76 -8.92
N GLY A 395 14.19 -2.34 -10.06
CA GLY A 395 13.22 -3.12 -10.81
C GLY A 395 11.91 -3.31 -10.03
N PRO A 396 10.91 -4.00 -10.61
CA PRO A 396 9.66 -4.30 -9.95
C PRO A 396 9.89 -5.12 -8.67
N THR A 397 9.47 -4.60 -7.51
CA THR A 397 9.76 -5.21 -6.20
C THR A 397 8.76 -6.28 -5.78
N GLY A 398 7.53 -6.23 -6.31
CA GLY A 398 6.44 -7.12 -5.93
C GLY A 398 5.68 -6.70 -4.66
N THR A 399 5.96 -5.51 -4.13
CA THR A 399 5.18 -4.87 -3.05
C THR A 399 4.72 -3.47 -3.50
N ASN A 400 3.78 -2.88 -2.76
CA ASN A 400 3.42 -1.46 -2.85
C ASN A 400 2.87 -1.03 -1.50
N VAL A 401 3.68 -0.31 -0.75
CA VAL A 401 3.37 0.22 0.58
C VAL A 401 3.77 1.70 0.69
N ASN A 402 3.55 2.46 -0.38
CA ASN A 402 3.91 3.86 -0.56
C ASN A 402 5.42 4.12 -0.62
N ASP A 403 5.84 5.35 -0.29
CA ASP A 403 7.19 5.86 -0.50
C ASP A 403 7.95 6.06 0.81
N LEU A 404 9.27 6.05 0.72
CA LEU A 404 10.18 6.38 1.81
C LEU A 404 11.17 7.45 1.37
N SER A 405 11.29 8.51 2.16
CA SER A 405 12.28 9.58 2.02
C SER A 405 13.19 9.59 3.24
N VAL A 406 14.48 9.70 3.03
CA VAL A 406 15.48 9.68 4.10
C VAL A 406 16.53 10.76 3.87
N LEU A 407 16.83 11.52 4.93
CA LEU A 407 17.99 12.38 5.04
C LEU A 407 19.03 11.69 5.93
N LEU A 408 20.26 11.57 5.45
CA LEU A 408 21.41 11.08 6.20
C LEU A 408 22.42 12.21 6.40
N ILE A 409 22.88 12.37 7.63
CA ILE A 409 24.00 13.25 8.01
C ILE A 409 25.00 12.37 8.75
N ARG A 410 26.18 12.12 8.17
CA ARG A 410 27.22 11.30 8.78
C ARG A 410 28.26 12.16 9.48
N ARG A 411 28.75 11.70 10.65
CA ARG A 411 29.82 12.34 11.42
C ARG A 411 30.78 11.28 11.99
#